data_d817667d14afdf9fed12aac6ef761166
#
_entry.id   d817667d14afdf9fed12aac6ef761166
#
_cell.length_a   1.000
_cell.length_b   1.000
_cell.length_c   1.000
_cell.angle_alpha   90.00
_cell.angle_beta   90.00
_cell.angle_gamma   90.00
#
_symmetry.space_group_name_H-M   'P 1'
#
loop_
_entity.id
_entity.type
_entity.pdbx_description
1 polymer ?
#
loop_
_entity_poly.entity_id
_entity_poly.type
_entity_poly.pdbx_seq_one_letter_code
_entity_poly.pdbx_strand_id
1 'polypeptide(L)'
;MDLEALTTWCHSLAKAYSTGIRLYRGGEPLHYYSVYPLHPDPAEPYIPKILECEEEAGIITTPAYQFYGFLAVEPGLRVILGPTRALRGDGRELDELLVLLAVPAEEREGYTQTLRSAPVISAHRMAWLLSSLVTALRGQPFPVEQVWLDIRPEDSQQSVHTSHARQRLEDADNADAHQLVRQSYAWEQLVTSYIEDGRPETLRELFSAPPRVAAGRMAQDSLRQVRNMGICTAALASRAAIRGGLDPQDAFLASDLYIQKLELMTDPAAIECQRRYEIVRKRRRNFVVFRRGG
;
A
#
# COMPACT_ATOMS: atom_id res chain seq x y z
N MET A 1 -16.22 30.96 -12.88
CA MET A 1 -16.39 31.34 -11.45
C MET A 1 -15.48 32.53 -11.14
N ASP A 2 -15.93 33.50 -10.38
CA ASP A 2 -15.11 34.64 -9.97
C ASP A 2 -13.89 34.11 -9.15
N LEU A 3 -12.72 34.76 -9.32
CA LEU A 3 -11.48 34.33 -8.67
C LEU A 3 -11.57 34.43 -7.13
N GLU A 4 -12.26 35.43 -6.62
CA GLU A 4 -12.47 35.62 -5.18
C GLU A 4 -13.35 34.49 -4.59
N ALA A 5 -14.43 34.15 -5.29
CA ALA A 5 -15.28 33.01 -4.91
C ALA A 5 -14.53 31.69 -4.98
N LEU A 6 -13.68 31.49 -6.01
CA LEU A 6 -12.86 30.30 -6.16
C LEU A 6 -11.82 30.18 -5.04
N THR A 7 -11.17 31.28 -4.70
CA THR A 7 -10.19 31.33 -3.60
C THR A 7 -10.84 30.99 -2.26
N THR A 8 -12.03 31.56 -2.00
CA THR A 8 -12.82 31.27 -0.78
C THR A 8 -13.21 29.80 -0.71
N TRP A 9 -13.63 29.22 -1.85
CA TRP A 9 -13.94 27.81 -1.95
C TRP A 9 -12.71 26.93 -1.69
N CYS A 10 -11.53 27.27 -2.27
CA CYS A 10 -10.26 26.59 -2.02
C CYS A 10 -9.89 26.63 -0.53
N HIS A 11 -10.02 27.76 0.15
CA HIS A 11 -9.77 27.86 1.60
C HIS A 11 -10.71 26.95 2.41
N SER A 12 -11.98 26.91 2.04
CA SER A 12 -12.96 26.07 2.72
C SER A 12 -12.61 24.59 2.57
N LEU A 13 -12.23 24.14 1.36
CA LEU A 13 -11.77 22.79 1.10
C LEU A 13 -10.49 22.46 1.88
N ALA A 14 -9.49 23.34 1.86
CA ALA A 14 -8.25 23.12 2.58
C ALA A 14 -8.49 22.92 4.08
N LYS A 15 -9.37 23.73 4.68
CA LYS A 15 -9.75 23.59 6.09
C LYS A 15 -10.55 22.31 6.36
N ALA A 16 -11.54 22.00 5.50
CA ALA A 16 -12.40 20.83 5.67
C ALA A 16 -11.61 19.52 5.61
N TYR A 17 -10.58 19.46 4.76
CA TYR A 17 -9.74 18.25 4.56
C TYR A 17 -8.37 18.36 5.23
N SER A 18 -8.09 19.45 5.97
CA SER A 18 -6.83 19.68 6.67
C SER A 18 -5.61 19.51 5.76
N THR A 19 -5.65 20.05 4.55
CA THR A 19 -4.61 19.86 3.52
C THR A 19 -4.20 21.18 2.88
N GLY A 20 -3.23 21.13 1.96
CA GLY A 20 -2.84 22.25 1.11
C GLY A 20 -3.68 22.31 -0.15
N ILE A 21 -3.93 23.51 -0.65
CA ILE A 21 -4.56 23.78 -1.95
C ILE A 21 -3.74 24.79 -2.73
N ARG A 22 -3.60 24.53 -4.01
CA ARG A 22 -2.88 25.38 -4.97
C ARG A 22 -3.79 25.64 -6.17
N LEU A 23 -3.74 26.87 -6.65
CA LEU A 23 -4.48 27.30 -7.84
C LEU A 23 -3.47 27.79 -8.88
N TYR A 24 -3.57 27.25 -10.10
CA TYR A 24 -2.71 27.58 -11.23
C TYR A 24 -3.54 28.01 -12.43
N ARG A 25 -3.09 29.04 -13.15
CA ARG A 25 -3.68 29.47 -14.43
C ARG A 25 -2.59 29.58 -15.50
N GLY A 26 -2.73 28.82 -16.59
CA GLY A 26 -1.76 28.81 -17.68
C GLY A 26 -0.32 28.43 -17.27
N GLY A 27 -0.19 27.64 -16.20
CA GLY A 27 1.12 27.27 -15.63
C GLY A 27 1.60 28.20 -14.50
N GLU A 28 1.01 29.39 -14.35
CA GLU A 28 1.41 30.36 -13.34
C GLU A 28 0.65 30.16 -12.03
N PRO A 29 1.33 30.23 -10.87
CA PRO A 29 0.69 30.11 -9.58
C PRO A 29 -0.18 31.35 -9.28
N LEU A 30 -1.46 31.16 -9.00
CA LEU A 30 -2.38 32.23 -8.59
C LEU A 30 -2.55 32.30 -7.09
N HIS A 31 -2.62 31.16 -6.44
CA HIS A 31 -2.90 31.10 -5.01
C HIS A 31 -2.39 29.81 -4.39
N TYR A 32 -1.85 29.92 -3.17
CA TYR A 32 -1.52 28.80 -2.30
C TYR A 32 -2.05 29.05 -0.90
N TYR A 33 -2.71 28.04 -0.37
CA TYR A 33 -3.12 28.01 1.03
C TYR A 33 -2.91 26.62 1.61
N SER A 34 -2.38 26.54 2.81
CA SER A 34 -2.23 25.27 3.53
C SER A 34 -2.56 25.49 5.01
N VAL A 35 -3.23 24.51 5.61
CA VAL A 35 -3.44 24.46 7.07
C VAL A 35 -2.09 24.23 7.78
N TYR A 36 -1.16 23.54 7.12
CA TYR A 36 0.19 23.29 7.57
C TYR A 36 1.18 23.79 6.51
N PRO A 37 1.45 25.12 6.48
CA PRO A 37 2.34 25.66 5.44
C PRO A 37 3.75 25.09 5.60
N LEU A 38 4.29 24.60 4.49
CA LEU A 38 5.66 24.09 4.36
C LEU A 38 6.40 24.90 3.30
N HIS A 39 7.63 25.27 3.59
CA HIS A 39 8.53 25.91 2.65
C HIS A 39 9.88 25.18 2.70
N PRO A 40 10.37 24.69 1.55
CA PRO A 40 9.73 24.66 0.22
C PRO A 40 8.44 23.84 0.19
N ASP A 41 7.60 24.11 -0.81
CA ASP A 41 6.33 23.39 -0.98
C ASP A 41 6.57 21.93 -1.40
N PRO A 42 6.08 20.93 -0.64
CA PRO A 42 6.30 19.52 -0.98
C PRO A 42 5.67 19.07 -2.31
N ALA A 43 4.78 19.87 -2.89
CA ALA A 43 4.21 19.60 -4.21
C ALA A 43 5.10 20.07 -5.36
N GLU A 44 6.05 20.98 -5.12
CA GLU A 44 6.82 21.66 -6.16
C GLU A 44 7.42 20.73 -7.21
N PRO A 45 8.06 19.60 -6.86
CA PRO A 45 8.62 18.68 -7.85
C PRO A 45 7.59 18.02 -8.77
N TYR A 46 6.32 18.01 -8.38
CA TYR A 46 5.25 17.29 -9.09
C TYR A 46 4.30 18.22 -9.85
N ILE A 47 4.36 19.52 -9.58
CA ILE A 47 3.49 20.54 -10.22
C ILE A 47 3.62 20.54 -11.74
N PRO A 48 4.82 20.53 -12.35
CA PRO A 48 4.93 20.53 -13.82
C PRO A 48 4.18 19.37 -14.44
N LYS A 49 4.34 18.17 -13.92
CA LYS A 49 3.65 16.97 -14.39
C LYS A 49 2.13 17.08 -14.27
N ILE A 50 1.64 17.65 -13.17
CA ILE A 50 0.19 17.88 -12.96
C ILE A 50 -0.36 18.88 -13.98
N LEU A 51 0.40 19.92 -14.29
CA LEU A 51 -0.03 20.96 -15.21
C LEU A 51 -0.02 20.51 -16.68
N GLU A 52 0.89 19.62 -17.05
CA GLU A 52 0.99 18.98 -18.38
C GLU A 52 -0.09 17.91 -18.62
N CYS A 53 -0.71 17.40 -17.55
CA CYS A 53 -1.72 16.36 -17.67
C CYS A 53 -2.96 16.92 -18.39
N GLU A 54 -3.46 16.23 -19.42
CA GLU A 54 -4.65 16.63 -20.17
C GLU A 54 -5.96 16.27 -19.45
N GLU A 55 -5.88 15.36 -18.50
CA GLU A 55 -7.02 14.84 -17.77
C GLU A 55 -7.71 15.92 -16.94
N GLU A 56 -9.02 15.79 -16.84
CA GLU A 56 -9.87 16.73 -16.11
C GLU A 56 -9.69 16.67 -14.60
N ALA A 57 -9.55 15.48 -14.07
CA ALA A 57 -9.27 15.22 -12.67
C ALA A 57 -8.41 13.98 -12.52
N GLY A 58 -7.48 14.01 -11.59
CA GLY A 58 -6.61 12.87 -11.36
C GLY A 58 -5.89 12.93 -10.02
N ILE A 59 -5.15 11.85 -9.75
CA ILE A 59 -4.36 11.68 -8.54
C ILE A 59 -2.95 11.29 -8.94
N ILE A 60 -1.98 12.03 -8.46
CA ILE A 60 -0.56 11.67 -8.53
C ILE A 60 -0.13 11.06 -7.20
N THR A 61 0.57 9.93 -7.29
CA THR A 61 1.24 9.29 -6.15
C THR A 61 2.73 9.60 -6.20
N THR A 62 3.27 10.09 -5.09
CA THR A 62 4.70 10.36 -4.96
C THR A 62 5.45 9.14 -4.42
N PRO A 63 6.78 9.04 -4.61
CA PRO A 63 7.60 8.00 -4.00
C PRO A 63 7.45 7.95 -2.48
N ALA A 64 7.24 9.10 -1.81
CA ALA A 64 7.00 9.19 -0.38
C ALA A 64 5.55 8.81 0.04
N TYR A 65 4.81 8.09 -0.81
CA TYR A 65 3.43 7.66 -0.58
C TYR A 65 2.47 8.79 -0.19
N GLN A 66 2.70 9.97 -0.74
CA GLN A 66 1.79 11.10 -0.66
C GLN A 66 0.91 11.13 -1.90
N PHE A 67 -0.30 11.63 -1.75
CA PHE A 67 -1.22 11.85 -2.85
C PHE A 67 -1.46 13.33 -3.06
N TYR A 68 -1.42 13.71 -4.32
CA TYR A 68 -1.90 15.01 -4.78
C TYR A 68 -3.04 14.78 -5.76
N GLY A 69 -4.23 15.25 -5.38
CA GLY A 69 -5.39 15.30 -6.26
C GLY A 69 -5.39 16.58 -7.08
N PHE A 70 -5.78 16.52 -8.35
CA PHE A 70 -5.96 17.72 -9.16
C PHE A 70 -7.27 17.67 -9.92
N LEU A 71 -7.78 18.85 -10.24
CA LEU A 71 -8.95 19.00 -11.11
C LEU A 71 -8.87 20.30 -11.94
N ALA A 72 -9.43 20.27 -13.15
CA ALA A 72 -9.61 21.42 -13.99
C ALA A 72 -10.94 22.10 -13.63
N VAL A 73 -10.88 23.39 -13.31
CA VAL A 73 -12.08 24.21 -13.07
C VAL A 73 -12.63 24.76 -14.37
N GLU A 74 -11.73 25.24 -15.24
CA GLU A 74 -11.95 25.71 -16.61
C GLU A 74 -10.67 25.51 -17.42
N PRO A 75 -10.70 25.67 -18.75
CA PRO A 75 -9.47 25.53 -19.54
C PRO A 75 -8.33 26.41 -19.03
N GLY A 76 -7.21 25.78 -18.72
CA GLY A 76 -6.02 26.45 -18.20
C GLY A 76 -6.08 26.80 -16.70
N LEU A 77 -7.17 26.54 -15.99
CA LEU A 77 -7.30 26.80 -14.55
C LEU A 77 -7.39 25.48 -13.80
N ARG A 78 -6.38 25.18 -12.97
CA ARG A 78 -6.27 23.95 -12.20
C ARG A 78 -6.21 24.19 -10.71
N VAL A 79 -6.86 23.32 -9.97
CA VAL A 79 -6.75 23.21 -8.51
C VAL A 79 -5.99 21.95 -8.17
N ILE A 80 -5.02 22.04 -7.26
CA ILE A 80 -4.23 20.92 -6.76
C ILE A 80 -4.42 20.82 -5.24
N LEU A 81 -4.88 19.67 -4.76
CA LEU A 81 -5.08 19.35 -3.34
C LEU A 81 -3.99 18.41 -2.87
N GLY A 82 -3.47 18.64 -1.70
CA GLY A 82 -2.46 17.75 -1.10
C GLY A 82 -1.38 18.55 -0.34
N PRO A 83 -0.43 17.85 0.27
CA PRO A 83 -0.33 16.40 0.35
C PRO A 83 -1.38 15.76 1.24
N THR A 84 -1.81 14.56 0.86
CA THR A 84 -2.46 13.61 1.76
C THR A 84 -1.64 12.34 1.82
N ARG A 85 -1.83 11.49 2.83
CA ARG A 85 -1.04 10.28 3.01
C ARG A 85 -1.90 9.04 2.88
N ALA A 86 -1.35 7.99 2.25
CA ALA A 86 -1.99 6.68 2.22
C ALA A 86 -1.90 5.96 3.57
N LEU A 87 -0.71 5.95 4.15
CA LEU A 87 -0.32 5.27 5.39
C LEU A 87 0.88 6.01 6.02
N ARG A 88 1.32 5.59 7.19
CA ARG A 88 2.58 6.08 7.77
C ARG A 88 3.73 5.58 6.88
N GLY A 89 4.30 6.45 6.06
CA GLY A 89 5.50 6.16 5.28
C GLY A 89 6.73 5.99 6.20
N ASP A 90 7.70 5.20 5.74
CA ASP A 90 9.00 5.08 6.39
C ASP A 90 9.82 6.37 6.23
N GLY A 91 10.82 6.50 7.09
CA GLY A 91 11.68 7.69 7.10
C GLY A 91 12.51 7.90 5.83
N ARG A 92 12.82 6.86 5.06
CA ARG A 92 13.72 6.93 3.89
C ARG A 92 13.15 7.71 2.71
N GLU A 93 11.92 7.42 2.30
CA GLU A 93 11.30 8.12 1.17
C GLU A 93 11.09 9.60 1.51
N LEU A 94 10.94 9.88 2.79
CA LEU A 94 10.85 11.23 3.30
C LEU A 94 12.20 11.94 3.23
N ASP A 95 13.30 11.25 3.57
CA ASP A 95 14.66 11.80 3.47
C ASP A 95 15.02 12.13 2.02
N GLU A 96 14.62 11.30 1.05
CA GLU A 96 14.81 11.57 -0.38
C GLU A 96 14.04 12.83 -0.82
N LEU A 97 12.80 12.99 -0.35
CA LEU A 97 12.02 14.20 -0.61
C LEU A 97 12.69 15.46 -0.02
N LEU A 98 13.21 15.37 1.21
CA LEU A 98 13.89 16.49 1.86
C LEU A 98 15.17 16.92 1.10
N VAL A 99 15.88 15.94 0.52
CA VAL A 99 17.04 16.20 -0.33
C VAL A 99 16.60 16.84 -1.65
N LEU A 100 15.57 16.30 -2.29
CA LEU A 100 15.02 16.84 -3.55
C LEU A 100 14.55 18.28 -3.41
N LEU A 101 13.94 18.61 -2.26
CA LEU A 101 13.46 19.96 -1.94
C LEU A 101 14.57 20.87 -1.39
N ALA A 102 15.80 20.37 -1.25
CA ALA A 102 16.93 21.09 -0.66
C ALA A 102 16.62 21.69 0.74
N VAL A 103 15.84 21.00 1.57
CA VAL A 103 15.50 21.44 2.92
C VAL A 103 16.78 21.48 3.78
N PRO A 104 17.12 22.64 4.43
CA PRO A 104 18.27 22.76 5.30
C PRO A 104 18.27 21.72 6.42
N ALA A 105 19.46 21.22 6.80
CA ALA A 105 19.57 20.13 7.78
C ALA A 105 18.91 20.45 9.13
N GLU A 106 19.02 21.70 9.57
CA GLU A 106 18.44 22.23 10.80
C GLU A 106 16.90 22.30 10.79
N GLU A 107 16.27 22.35 9.61
CA GLU A 107 14.82 22.46 9.45
C GLU A 107 14.15 21.10 9.18
N ARG A 108 14.93 20.07 8.83
CA ARG A 108 14.39 18.76 8.38
C ARG A 108 13.48 18.09 9.39
N GLU A 109 13.81 18.17 10.68
CA GLU A 109 12.97 17.54 11.71
C GLU A 109 11.59 18.20 11.82
N GLY A 110 11.55 19.54 11.88
CA GLY A 110 10.30 20.31 11.91
C GLY A 110 9.48 20.14 10.63
N TYR A 111 10.15 20.15 9.48
CA TYR A 111 9.52 19.89 8.18
C TYR A 111 8.89 18.48 8.12
N THR A 112 9.64 17.47 8.55
CA THR A 112 9.17 16.08 8.61
C THR A 112 7.97 15.93 9.54
N GLN A 113 8.02 16.56 10.71
CA GLN A 113 6.92 16.51 11.68
C GLN A 113 5.64 17.16 11.10
N THR A 114 5.79 18.30 10.45
CA THR A 114 4.69 19.01 9.80
C THR A 114 4.11 18.18 8.64
N LEU A 115 4.96 17.59 7.80
CA LEU A 115 4.53 16.73 6.70
C LEU A 115 3.82 15.45 7.20
N ARG A 116 4.27 14.91 8.33
CA ARG A 116 3.59 13.80 9.03
C ARG A 116 2.23 14.18 9.61
N SER A 117 1.93 15.45 9.76
CA SER A 117 0.61 15.95 10.17
C SER A 117 -0.40 15.98 9.03
N ALA A 118 0.04 15.80 7.78
CA ALA A 118 -0.86 15.70 6.64
C ALA A 118 -1.93 14.61 6.86
N PRO A 119 -3.18 14.85 6.44
CA PRO A 119 -4.29 13.94 6.71
C PRO A 119 -4.09 12.60 6.00
N VAL A 120 -4.57 11.52 6.64
CA VAL A 120 -4.61 10.19 6.05
C VAL A 120 -5.87 10.08 5.22
N ILE A 121 -5.75 10.29 3.91
CA ILE A 121 -6.83 10.15 2.94
C ILE A 121 -6.34 9.17 1.87
N SER A 122 -7.03 8.03 1.74
CA SER A 122 -6.68 7.04 0.70
C SER A 122 -6.93 7.59 -0.70
N ALA A 123 -6.23 7.05 -1.71
CA ALA A 123 -6.46 7.41 -3.11
C ALA A 123 -7.93 7.24 -3.52
N HIS A 124 -8.58 6.18 -3.04
CA HIS A 124 -10.01 5.96 -3.29
C HIS A 124 -10.90 7.08 -2.73
N ARG A 125 -10.68 7.54 -1.50
CA ARG A 125 -11.42 8.68 -0.93
C ARG A 125 -11.12 9.98 -1.66
N MET A 126 -9.88 10.18 -2.09
CA MET A 126 -9.49 11.32 -2.91
C MET A 126 -10.22 11.29 -4.26
N ALA A 127 -10.30 10.12 -4.90
CA ALA A 127 -11.03 9.97 -6.17
C ALA A 127 -12.52 10.33 -6.03
N TRP A 128 -13.20 9.86 -4.99
CA TRP A 128 -14.58 10.25 -4.71
C TRP A 128 -14.74 11.75 -4.43
N LEU A 129 -13.78 12.35 -3.72
CA LEU A 129 -13.76 13.79 -3.49
C LEU A 129 -13.66 14.55 -4.81
N LEU A 130 -12.69 14.19 -5.66
CA LEU A 130 -12.49 14.82 -6.98
C LEU A 130 -13.72 14.67 -7.87
N SER A 131 -14.28 13.46 -7.97
CA SER A 131 -15.52 13.17 -8.69
C SER A 131 -16.67 14.09 -8.22
N SER A 132 -16.84 14.22 -6.91
CA SER A 132 -17.88 15.09 -6.33
C SER A 132 -17.64 16.56 -6.64
N LEU A 133 -16.39 17.02 -6.56
CA LEU A 133 -16.03 18.41 -6.85
C LEU A 133 -16.24 18.76 -8.33
N VAL A 134 -15.81 17.88 -9.25
CA VAL A 134 -16.05 18.09 -10.69
C VAL A 134 -17.53 18.07 -11.02
N THR A 135 -18.28 17.14 -10.44
CA THR A 135 -19.77 17.11 -10.56
C THR A 135 -20.40 18.43 -10.10
N ALA A 136 -19.97 18.94 -8.95
CA ALA A 136 -20.50 20.21 -8.42
C ALA A 136 -20.12 21.41 -9.31
N LEU A 137 -18.92 21.45 -9.84
CA LEU A 137 -18.44 22.53 -10.72
C LEU A 137 -19.14 22.54 -12.07
N ARG A 138 -19.42 21.37 -12.63
CA ARG A 138 -20.03 21.23 -13.97
C ARG A 138 -21.54 21.18 -13.97
N GLY A 139 -22.16 20.83 -12.85
CA GLY A 139 -23.59 20.54 -12.79
C GLY A 139 -23.99 19.26 -13.52
N GLN A 140 -23.04 18.41 -13.87
CA GLN A 140 -23.24 17.12 -14.54
C GLN A 140 -22.44 16.02 -13.82
N PRO A 141 -22.97 14.78 -13.72
CA PRO A 141 -22.27 13.67 -13.08
C PRO A 141 -20.90 13.41 -13.72
N PHE A 142 -19.86 13.33 -12.89
CA PHE A 142 -18.52 12.91 -13.27
C PHE A 142 -18.20 11.61 -12.52
N PRO A 143 -18.25 10.43 -13.19
CA PRO A 143 -18.04 9.15 -12.55
C PRO A 143 -16.62 9.03 -11.95
N VAL A 144 -16.51 8.37 -10.80
CA VAL A 144 -15.23 8.17 -10.10
C VAL A 144 -14.22 7.39 -10.93
N GLU A 145 -14.69 6.53 -11.83
CA GLU A 145 -13.88 5.75 -12.75
C GLU A 145 -13.16 6.61 -13.80
N GLN A 146 -13.60 7.86 -14.00
CA GLN A 146 -12.96 8.82 -14.89
C GLN A 146 -11.87 9.63 -14.19
N VAL A 147 -11.73 9.51 -12.88
CA VAL A 147 -10.61 10.12 -12.16
C VAL A 147 -9.33 9.38 -12.54
N TRP A 148 -8.43 10.07 -13.23
CA TRP A 148 -7.17 9.49 -13.65
C TRP A 148 -6.26 9.18 -12.44
N LEU A 149 -5.67 8.00 -12.44
CA LEU A 149 -4.74 7.57 -11.41
C LEU A 149 -3.35 7.40 -12.04
N ASP A 150 -2.38 8.20 -11.58
CA ASP A 150 -0.98 8.00 -11.92
C ASP A 150 -0.42 6.76 -11.22
N ILE A 151 -0.87 5.61 -11.65
CA ILE A 151 -0.24 4.34 -11.31
C ILE A 151 0.76 4.07 -12.43
N ARG A 152 1.96 4.66 -12.35
CA ARG A 152 3.00 4.32 -13.30
C ARG A 152 3.52 2.92 -12.98
N PRO A 153 3.36 1.95 -13.90
CA PRO A 153 4.02 0.66 -13.76
C PRO A 153 5.55 0.82 -13.69
N GLU A 154 6.09 1.88 -14.31
CA GLU A 154 7.53 2.17 -14.38
C GLU A 154 8.10 2.68 -13.05
N ASP A 155 7.40 3.58 -12.35
CA ASP A 155 7.85 4.05 -11.03
C ASP A 155 7.67 2.97 -9.95
N SER A 156 6.63 2.15 -10.04
CA SER A 156 6.49 0.98 -9.17
C SER A 156 7.48 -0.11 -9.54
N GLN A 157 7.84 -0.31 -10.82
CA GLN A 157 8.89 -1.24 -11.21
C GLN A 157 10.28 -0.70 -10.88
N GLN A 158 10.54 0.58 -11.04
CA GLN A 158 11.83 1.18 -10.76
C GLN A 158 12.08 1.31 -9.25
N SER A 159 11.08 1.62 -8.43
CA SER A 159 11.18 1.55 -6.97
C SER A 159 11.26 0.11 -6.46
N VAL A 160 10.55 -0.82 -7.09
CA VAL A 160 10.67 -2.26 -6.81
C VAL A 160 12.02 -2.79 -7.31
N HIS A 161 12.49 -2.38 -8.51
CA HIS A 161 13.81 -2.80 -9.01
C HIS A 161 14.98 -2.16 -8.24
N THR A 162 14.88 -0.90 -7.83
CA THR A 162 15.91 -0.28 -6.96
C THR A 162 15.87 -0.84 -5.56
N SER A 163 14.70 -1.11 -4.99
CA SER A 163 14.56 -1.81 -3.71
C SER A 163 15.11 -3.23 -3.80
N HIS A 164 14.81 -3.97 -4.86
CA HIS A 164 15.36 -5.31 -5.09
C HIS A 164 16.85 -5.31 -5.44
N ALA A 165 17.34 -4.33 -6.22
CA ALA A 165 18.76 -4.21 -6.53
C ALA A 165 19.56 -3.82 -5.28
N ARG A 166 19.03 -2.94 -4.44
CA ARG A 166 19.64 -2.54 -3.18
C ARG A 166 19.59 -3.67 -2.15
N GLN A 167 18.45 -4.37 -2.05
CA GLN A 167 18.32 -5.56 -1.22
C GLN A 167 19.26 -6.67 -1.69
N ARG A 168 19.46 -6.86 -3.00
CA ARG A 168 20.44 -7.80 -3.54
C ARG A 168 21.88 -7.37 -3.28
N LEU A 169 22.19 -6.07 -3.23
CA LEU A 169 23.52 -5.58 -2.86
C LEU A 169 23.77 -5.72 -1.35
N GLU A 170 22.78 -5.45 -0.51
CA GLU A 170 22.82 -5.69 0.93
C GLU A 170 22.88 -7.21 1.23
N ASP A 171 22.20 -8.04 0.42
CA ASP A 171 22.21 -9.51 0.51
C ASP A 171 23.48 -10.13 -0.08
N ALA A 172 24.12 -9.50 -1.08
CA ALA A 172 25.35 -10.00 -1.69
C ALA A 172 26.57 -9.91 -0.76
N ASP A 173 26.55 -8.99 0.20
CA ASP A 173 27.56 -8.90 1.27
C ASP A 173 27.32 -9.92 2.41
N ASN A 174 26.19 -10.68 2.36
CA ASN A 174 25.83 -11.66 3.37
C ASN A 174 25.62 -13.04 2.74
N ALA A 175 26.66 -13.87 2.72
CA ALA A 175 26.56 -15.29 2.34
C ALA A 175 25.46 -16.04 3.14
N ASP A 176 25.17 -15.57 4.35
CA ASP A 176 24.11 -16.07 5.22
C ASP A 176 22.69 -15.76 4.69
N ALA A 177 22.48 -14.64 3.97
CA ALA A 177 21.17 -14.28 3.43
C ALA A 177 20.74 -15.22 2.29
N HIS A 178 21.66 -15.61 1.41
CA HIS A 178 21.38 -16.60 0.37
C HIS A 178 21.05 -17.98 0.95
N GLN A 179 21.68 -18.35 2.04
CA GLN A 179 21.38 -19.59 2.75
C GLN A 179 20.01 -19.54 3.39
N LEU A 180 19.63 -18.41 3.99
CA LEU A 180 18.31 -18.19 4.59
C LEU A 180 17.18 -18.25 3.55
N VAL A 181 17.35 -17.67 2.35
CA VAL A 181 16.36 -17.76 1.27
C VAL A 181 16.16 -19.20 0.80
N ARG A 182 17.26 -19.96 0.62
CA ARG A 182 17.17 -21.37 0.26
C ARG A 182 16.49 -22.21 1.35
N GLN A 183 16.76 -21.91 2.62
CA GLN A 183 16.12 -22.56 3.75
C GLN A 183 14.61 -22.21 3.81
N SER A 184 14.23 -20.97 3.49
CA SER A 184 12.82 -20.55 3.43
C SER A 184 12.05 -21.32 2.35
N TYR A 185 12.63 -21.48 1.16
CA TYR A 185 12.01 -22.27 0.09
C TYR A 185 11.92 -23.76 0.43
N ALA A 186 12.99 -24.35 0.97
CA ALA A 186 12.98 -25.75 1.43
C ALA A 186 11.91 -25.97 2.52
N TRP A 187 11.76 -25.01 3.43
CA TRP A 187 10.72 -25.03 4.44
C TRP A 187 9.31 -24.97 3.84
N GLU A 188 9.07 -24.09 2.88
CA GLU A 188 7.80 -24.01 2.16
C GLU A 188 7.45 -25.34 1.47
N GLN A 189 8.42 -25.92 0.77
CA GLN A 189 8.26 -27.23 0.11
C GLN A 189 7.91 -28.32 1.14
N LEU A 190 8.58 -28.34 2.29
CA LEU A 190 8.31 -29.32 3.34
C LEU A 190 6.91 -29.15 3.93
N VAL A 191 6.51 -27.92 4.25
CA VAL A 191 5.15 -27.63 4.76
C VAL A 191 4.07 -28.02 3.75
N THR A 192 4.25 -27.65 2.48
CA THR A 192 3.28 -27.97 1.43
C THR A 192 3.19 -29.47 1.17
N SER A 193 4.33 -30.22 1.19
CA SER A 193 4.29 -31.68 1.05
C SER A 193 3.53 -32.37 2.19
N TYR A 194 3.74 -31.92 3.43
CA TYR A 194 2.99 -32.50 4.56
C TYR A 194 1.50 -32.19 4.53
N ILE A 195 1.10 -31.04 3.97
CA ILE A 195 -0.32 -30.71 3.73
C ILE A 195 -0.88 -31.64 2.65
N GLU A 196 -0.17 -31.81 1.54
CA GLU A 196 -0.54 -32.67 0.41
C GLU A 196 -0.67 -34.13 0.84
N ASP A 197 0.29 -34.64 1.61
CA ASP A 197 0.29 -35.98 2.18
C ASP A 197 -0.72 -36.17 3.33
N GLY A 198 -1.32 -35.10 3.81
CA GLY A 198 -2.27 -35.12 4.90
C GLY A 198 -1.66 -35.52 6.24
N ARG A 199 -0.47 -35.03 6.59
CA ARG A 199 0.27 -35.33 7.83
C ARG A 199 0.19 -34.21 8.87
N PRO A 200 -0.93 -34.01 9.57
CA PRO A 200 -1.11 -32.87 10.49
C PRO A 200 -0.26 -32.99 11.76
N GLU A 201 0.05 -34.20 12.21
CA GLU A 201 0.86 -34.39 13.42
C GLU A 201 2.31 -33.96 13.15
N THR A 202 2.86 -34.35 12.00
CA THR A 202 4.18 -33.95 11.55
C THR A 202 4.27 -32.43 11.36
N LEU A 203 3.20 -31.81 10.81
CA LEU A 203 3.11 -30.35 10.72
C LEU A 203 3.09 -29.68 12.10
N ARG A 204 2.41 -30.27 13.07
CA ARG A 204 2.37 -29.73 14.44
C ARG A 204 3.76 -29.80 15.08
N GLU A 205 4.49 -30.91 14.95
CA GLU A 205 5.85 -31.06 15.41
C GLU A 205 6.78 -30.05 14.73
N LEU A 206 6.65 -29.91 13.40
CA LEU A 206 7.40 -28.94 12.62
C LEU A 206 7.21 -27.49 13.10
N PHE A 207 5.99 -27.10 13.43
CA PHE A 207 5.69 -25.75 13.92
C PHE A 207 5.99 -25.55 15.42
N SER A 208 6.22 -26.60 16.19
CA SER A 208 6.65 -26.49 17.59
C SER A 208 8.10 -26.06 17.73
N ALA A 209 8.95 -26.37 16.75
CA ALA A 209 10.32 -25.88 16.65
C ALA A 209 10.33 -24.69 15.66
N PRO A 210 10.52 -23.44 16.13
CA PRO A 210 10.48 -22.28 15.23
C PRO A 210 11.63 -22.38 14.22
N PRO A 211 11.32 -22.36 12.90
CA PRO A 211 12.35 -22.42 11.87
C PRO A 211 13.15 -21.11 11.88
N ARG A 212 14.45 -21.22 11.70
CA ARG A 212 15.31 -20.09 11.37
C ARG A 212 15.16 -19.78 9.87
N VAL A 213 14.00 -19.32 9.45
CA VAL A 213 13.75 -18.90 8.07
C VAL A 213 13.50 -17.41 8.03
N ALA A 214 14.17 -16.72 7.14
CA ALA A 214 13.91 -15.31 6.88
C ALA A 214 12.68 -15.22 5.98
N ALA A 215 11.59 -14.69 6.51
CA ALA A 215 10.50 -14.24 5.68
C ALA A 215 10.94 -12.98 4.93
N GLY A 216 10.71 -12.94 3.62
CA GLY A 216 10.92 -11.72 2.84
C GLY A 216 10.12 -10.56 3.43
N ARG A 217 10.67 -9.35 3.35
CA ARG A 217 9.98 -8.15 3.83
C ARG A 217 8.95 -7.71 2.78
N MET A 218 7.68 -8.00 3.02
CA MET A 218 6.56 -7.66 2.13
C MET A 218 5.84 -6.38 2.56
N ALA A 219 6.06 -5.91 3.79
CA ALA A 219 5.53 -4.66 4.30
C ALA A 219 6.44 -4.12 5.41
N GLN A 220 6.39 -2.82 5.62
CA GLN A 220 7.17 -2.14 6.66
C GLN A 220 6.42 -2.13 7.99
N ASP A 221 5.10 -2.02 7.95
CA ASP A 221 4.25 -2.16 9.12
C ASP A 221 4.17 -3.64 9.54
N SER A 222 4.40 -3.90 10.83
CA SER A 222 4.47 -5.27 11.38
C SER A 222 3.14 -6.01 11.24
N LEU A 223 2.00 -5.33 11.45
CA LEU A 223 0.68 -5.94 11.30
C LEU A 223 0.41 -6.30 9.84
N ARG A 224 0.75 -5.40 8.91
CA ARG A 224 0.61 -5.65 7.48
C ARG A 224 1.57 -6.74 7.00
N GLN A 225 2.79 -6.79 7.51
CA GLN A 225 3.75 -7.85 7.21
C GLN A 225 3.18 -9.23 7.57
N VAL A 226 2.69 -9.42 8.80
CA VAL A 226 2.16 -10.73 9.22
C VAL A 226 0.85 -11.09 8.53
N ARG A 227 0.01 -10.12 8.18
CA ARG A 227 -1.19 -10.35 7.36
C ARG A 227 -0.82 -10.82 5.95
N ASN A 228 0.10 -10.13 5.27
CA ASN A 228 0.56 -10.52 3.94
C ASN A 228 1.15 -11.93 3.94
N MET A 229 1.97 -12.26 4.93
CA MET A 229 2.49 -13.61 5.12
C MET A 229 1.38 -14.64 5.35
N GLY A 230 0.37 -14.29 6.13
CA GLY A 230 -0.79 -15.14 6.37
C GLY A 230 -1.59 -15.42 5.09
N ILE A 231 -1.81 -14.41 4.25
CA ILE A 231 -2.48 -14.53 2.95
C ILE A 231 -1.69 -15.44 2.02
N CYS A 232 -0.36 -15.23 1.88
CA CYS A 232 0.49 -16.10 1.07
C CYS A 232 0.47 -17.55 1.57
N THR A 233 0.55 -17.74 2.89
CA THR A 233 0.48 -19.06 3.51
C THR A 233 -0.87 -19.75 3.23
N ALA A 234 -1.99 -19.02 3.32
CA ALA A 234 -3.31 -19.55 3.01
C ALA A 234 -3.44 -20.00 1.55
N ALA A 235 -2.90 -19.20 0.62
CA ALA A 235 -2.89 -19.52 -0.80
C ALA A 235 -2.07 -20.79 -1.09
N LEU A 236 -0.87 -20.90 -0.54
CA LEU A 236 -0.01 -22.08 -0.72
C LEU A 236 -0.64 -23.33 -0.08
N ALA A 237 -1.17 -23.21 1.13
CA ALA A 237 -1.81 -24.32 1.84
C ALA A 237 -3.06 -24.83 1.12
N SER A 238 -3.89 -23.92 0.58
CA SER A 238 -5.09 -24.33 -0.19
C SER A 238 -4.72 -25.09 -1.46
N ARG A 239 -3.68 -24.66 -2.19
CA ARG A 239 -3.19 -25.36 -3.39
C ARG A 239 -2.59 -26.72 -3.07
N ALA A 240 -1.82 -26.82 -1.98
CA ALA A 240 -1.28 -28.10 -1.52
C ALA A 240 -2.40 -29.06 -1.10
N ALA A 241 -3.44 -28.57 -0.41
CA ALA A 241 -4.59 -29.37 -0.02
C ALA A 241 -5.37 -29.92 -1.23
N ILE A 242 -5.54 -29.09 -2.29
CA ILE A 242 -6.17 -29.53 -3.56
C ILE A 242 -5.32 -30.64 -4.21
N ARG A 243 -3.99 -30.49 -4.27
CA ARG A 243 -3.13 -31.56 -4.80
C ARG A 243 -3.22 -32.84 -3.96
N GLY A 244 -3.41 -32.69 -2.65
CA GLY A 244 -3.67 -33.82 -1.72
C GLY A 244 -5.08 -34.42 -1.82
N GLY A 245 -5.93 -33.94 -2.74
CA GLY A 245 -7.27 -34.49 -3.02
C GLY A 245 -8.43 -33.79 -2.32
N LEU A 246 -8.20 -32.61 -1.71
CA LEU A 246 -9.32 -31.81 -1.20
C LEU A 246 -10.10 -31.19 -2.36
N ASP A 247 -11.43 -31.12 -2.21
CA ASP A 247 -12.27 -30.42 -3.17
C ASP A 247 -11.86 -28.94 -3.31
N PRO A 248 -11.70 -28.41 -4.54
CA PRO A 248 -11.26 -27.03 -4.74
C PRO A 248 -12.19 -25.99 -4.10
N GLN A 249 -13.50 -26.21 -4.07
CA GLN A 249 -14.46 -25.27 -3.48
C GLN A 249 -14.25 -25.20 -1.95
N ASP A 250 -14.07 -26.35 -1.31
CA ASP A 250 -13.80 -26.43 0.12
C ASP A 250 -12.44 -25.79 0.48
N ALA A 251 -11.42 -26.02 -0.36
CA ALA A 251 -10.10 -25.45 -0.16
C ALA A 251 -10.11 -23.92 -0.27
N PHE A 252 -10.79 -23.36 -1.27
CA PHE A 252 -10.91 -21.91 -1.46
C PHE A 252 -11.76 -21.28 -0.37
N LEU A 253 -12.95 -21.84 -0.07
CA LEU A 253 -13.78 -21.33 1.00
C LEU A 253 -13.01 -21.27 2.33
N ALA A 254 -12.25 -22.31 2.64
CA ALA A 254 -11.44 -22.33 3.85
C ALA A 254 -10.30 -21.28 3.84
N SER A 255 -9.71 -21.02 2.66
CA SER A 255 -8.70 -19.95 2.48
C SER A 255 -9.32 -18.57 2.68
N ASP A 256 -10.47 -18.32 2.07
CA ASP A 256 -11.18 -17.04 2.14
C ASP A 256 -11.61 -16.71 3.56
N LEU A 257 -12.20 -17.67 4.26
CA LEU A 257 -12.60 -17.51 5.67
C LEU A 257 -11.38 -17.20 6.58
N TYR A 258 -10.24 -17.82 6.29
CA TYR A 258 -9.02 -17.55 7.04
C TYR A 258 -8.49 -16.14 6.76
N ILE A 259 -8.46 -15.72 5.49
CA ILE A 259 -8.01 -14.38 5.09
C ILE A 259 -8.93 -13.31 5.71
N GLN A 260 -10.25 -13.49 5.63
CA GLN A 260 -11.21 -12.58 6.27
C GLN A 260 -10.98 -12.46 7.78
N LYS A 261 -10.65 -13.58 8.44
CA LYS A 261 -10.33 -13.57 9.86
C LYS A 261 -9.04 -12.79 10.16
N LEU A 262 -8.00 -12.93 9.32
CA LEU A 262 -6.76 -12.16 9.45
C LEU A 262 -6.99 -10.65 9.36
N GLU A 263 -7.90 -10.22 8.49
CA GLU A 263 -8.24 -8.80 8.32
C GLU A 263 -8.87 -8.18 9.58
N LEU A 264 -9.58 -8.98 10.37
CA LEU A 264 -10.20 -8.52 11.62
C LEU A 264 -9.23 -8.50 12.81
N MET A 265 -8.07 -9.16 12.71
CA MET A 265 -7.09 -9.22 13.79
C MET A 265 -6.18 -8.01 13.77
N THR A 266 -5.95 -7.41 14.94
CA THR A 266 -5.13 -6.21 15.11
C THR A 266 -3.80 -6.43 15.82
N ASP A 267 -3.62 -7.62 16.42
CA ASP A 267 -2.39 -8.00 17.12
C ASP A 267 -1.50 -8.89 16.23
N PRO A 268 -0.29 -8.44 15.85
CA PRO A 268 0.65 -9.21 15.05
C PRO A 268 1.02 -10.57 15.69
N ALA A 269 1.18 -10.62 17.01
CA ALA A 269 1.54 -11.86 17.71
C ALA A 269 0.39 -12.89 17.66
N ALA A 270 -0.85 -12.42 17.80
CA ALA A 270 -2.03 -13.28 17.67
C ALA A 270 -2.17 -13.83 16.24
N ILE A 271 -1.88 -13.03 15.21
CA ILE A 271 -1.89 -13.47 13.80
C ILE A 271 -0.82 -14.54 13.57
N GLU A 272 0.39 -14.34 14.07
CA GLU A 272 1.49 -15.30 13.93
C GLU A 272 1.16 -16.64 14.63
N CYS A 273 0.56 -16.60 15.80
CA CYS A 273 0.05 -17.79 16.52
C CYS A 273 -1.06 -18.48 15.71
N GLN A 274 -2.02 -17.70 15.20
CA GLN A 274 -3.16 -18.20 14.42
C GLN A 274 -2.68 -18.88 13.14
N ARG A 275 -1.69 -18.30 12.43
CA ARG A 275 -1.09 -18.85 11.22
C ARG A 275 -0.56 -20.27 11.43
N ARG A 276 0.13 -20.51 12.53
CA ARG A 276 0.63 -21.84 12.88
C ARG A 276 -0.48 -22.83 13.24
N TYR A 277 -1.50 -22.36 13.94
CA TYR A 277 -2.57 -23.20 14.45
C TYR A 277 -3.57 -23.65 13.36
N GLU A 278 -3.95 -22.75 12.45
CA GLU A 278 -4.96 -23.06 11.42
C GLU A 278 -4.45 -24.03 10.34
N ILE A 279 -3.17 -23.97 9.98
CA ILE A 279 -2.56 -24.97 9.07
C ILE A 279 -2.72 -26.39 9.64
N VAL A 280 -2.66 -26.52 10.98
CA VAL A 280 -2.74 -27.80 11.67
C VAL A 280 -4.19 -28.21 11.96
N ARG A 281 -5.10 -27.24 12.23
CA ARG A 281 -6.47 -27.51 12.70
C ARG A 281 -7.43 -28.00 11.62
N LYS A 282 -7.19 -27.68 10.35
CA LYS A 282 -8.14 -27.99 9.23
C LYS A 282 -8.54 -29.45 9.10
N ARG A 283 -7.99 -30.36 9.91
CA ARG A 283 -8.28 -31.80 9.86
C ARG A 283 -9.39 -32.31 10.80
N ARG A 284 -9.83 -31.55 11.82
CA ARG A 284 -10.76 -32.15 12.82
C ARG A 284 -12.24 -32.15 12.42
N ARG A 285 -12.66 -31.45 11.38
CA ARG A 285 -14.10 -31.39 11.03
C ARG A 285 -14.54 -31.76 9.62
N ASN A 286 -13.66 -31.78 8.58
CA ASN A 286 -14.09 -32.08 7.20
C ASN A 286 -13.09 -32.83 6.32
N PHE A 287 -12.03 -33.44 6.82
CA PHE A 287 -11.16 -34.28 6.03
C PHE A 287 -11.50 -35.77 6.26
N VAL A 288 -12.48 -36.25 5.54
CA VAL A 288 -12.66 -37.69 5.34
C VAL A 288 -11.52 -38.18 4.46
N VAL A 289 -10.69 -39.05 5.02
CA VAL A 289 -9.63 -39.73 4.30
C VAL A 289 -10.24 -40.48 3.15
N PHE A 290 -10.06 -40.01 1.91
CA PHE A 290 -10.18 -40.90 0.77
C PHE A 290 -8.96 -41.81 0.75
N ARG A 291 -9.06 -42.98 1.42
CA ARG A 291 -8.27 -44.15 1.05
C ARG A 291 -8.53 -44.40 -0.43
N ARG A 292 -7.53 -44.34 -1.28
CA ARG A 292 -7.57 -45.05 -2.55
C ARG A 292 -7.83 -46.52 -2.23
N GLY A 293 -9.03 -46.95 -2.50
CA GLY A 293 -9.34 -48.37 -2.61
C GLY A 293 -8.51 -48.95 -3.75
N GLY A 294 -7.97 -50.11 -3.53
CA GLY A 294 -7.09 -50.87 -4.40
C GLY A 294 -7.72 -51.22 -5.76
#